data_3ab7b87494e39dc32c213adf189c8358
#
_entry.id   3ab7b87494e39dc32c213adf189c8358
#
_cell.length_a   1.000
_cell.length_b   1.000
_cell.length_c   1.000
_cell.angle_alpha   90.00
_cell.angle_beta   90.00
_cell.angle_gamma   90.00
#
_symmetry.space_group_name_H-M   'P 1'
#
loop_
_entity.id
_entity.type
_entity.pdbx_description
1 polymer ?
#
loop_
_entity_poly.entity_id
_entity_poly.type
_entity_poly.pdbx_seq_one_letter_code
_entity_poly.pdbx_strand_id
1 'polypeptide(L)'
;MKNELVIETKPKSNISEEIRTIKTNIQFISTDANIKTLLITSSIPGEGKSFISSNLACAFAQNGETVLLVDCDLRIGRVHKIFGVSNEKGLSNLLVSKDANCGNHLQQTKVNNLYVLPRGTVVPNPSELLNSEKMKKLIEVLKRNFDRIIFDGVPVNGLPDSLIMASLADKVILVTSCNYTKIDELSKAKKALETVGASIAGVVVNKTPKPKKNKYNNYYE
;
A
#
# COMPACT_ATOMS: atom_id res chain seq x y z
N MET A 1 6.52 12.72 -13.07
CA MET A 1 5.60 12.42 -11.96
C MET A 1 4.13 12.23 -12.38
N LYS A 2 3.64 12.77 -13.51
CA LYS A 2 2.23 12.59 -13.96
C LYS A 2 1.82 11.16 -14.40
N ASN A 3 2.71 10.17 -14.43
CA ASN A 3 2.47 8.85 -15.00
C ASN A 3 2.46 7.68 -13.99
N GLU A 4 2.49 7.94 -12.69
CA GLU A 4 2.56 6.85 -11.69
C GLU A 4 1.19 6.24 -11.39
N LEU A 5 0.11 6.99 -11.55
CA LEU A 5 -1.27 6.49 -11.42
C LEU A 5 -1.78 5.99 -12.77
N VAL A 6 -1.32 4.80 -13.18
CA VAL A 6 -1.65 4.23 -14.50
C VAL A 6 -3.14 3.90 -14.62
N ILE A 7 -3.79 3.52 -13.54
CA ILE A 7 -5.22 3.23 -13.49
C ILE A 7 -6.07 4.47 -13.87
N GLU A 8 -5.57 5.67 -13.57
CA GLU A 8 -6.20 6.95 -13.91
C GLU A 8 -5.77 7.45 -15.30
N THR A 9 -4.46 7.41 -15.57
CA THR A 9 -3.90 8.07 -16.75
C THR A 9 -3.95 7.21 -18.01
N LYS A 10 -3.99 5.88 -17.84
CA LYS A 10 -4.02 4.88 -18.93
C LYS A 10 -4.96 3.71 -18.57
N PRO A 11 -6.27 3.96 -18.39
CA PRO A 11 -7.21 2.98 -17.82
C PRO A 11 -7.35 1.70 -18.65
N LYS A 12 -7.08 1.75 -19.96
CA LYS A 12 -7.13 0.59 -20.90
C LYS A 12 -5.76 -0.09 -21.10
N SER A 13 -4.73 0.27 -20.31
CA SER A 13 -3.42 -0.38 -20.45
C SER A 13 -3.41 -1.77 -19.82
N ASN A 14 -2.55 -2.67 -20.33
CA ASN A 14 -2.35 -3.99 -19.71
C ASN A 14 -2.00 -3.90 -18.22
N ILE A 15 -1.21 -2.89 -17.83
CA ILE A 15 -0.85 -2.68 -16.41
C ILE A 15 -2.11 -2.36 -15.59
N SER A 16 -3.04 -1.56 -16.14
CA SER A 16 -4.30 -1.25 -15.45
C SER A 16 -5.18 -2.49 -15.29
N GLU A 17 -5.21 -3.38 -16.30
CA GLU A 17 -5.93 -4.65 -16.20
C GLU A 17 -5.28 -5.59 -15.19
N GLU A 18 -3.96 -5.66 -15.13
CA GLU A 18 -3.25 -6.43 -14.10
C GLU A 18 -3.55 -5.91 -12.69
N ILE A 19 -3.59 -4.60 -12.47
CA ILE A 19 -3.99 -4.00 -11.19
C ILE A 19 -5.44 -4.37 -10.83
N ARG A 20 -6.37 -4.33 -11.79
CA ARG A 20 -7.76 -4.78 -11.58
C ARG A 20 -7.83 -6.26 -11.23
N THR A 21 -7.02 -7.09 -11.87
CA THR A 21 -6.91 -8.52 -11.56
C THR A 21 -6.42 -8.73 -10.12
N ILE A 22 -5.38 -8.00 -9.68
CA ILE A 22 -4.90 -8.06 -8.30
C ILE A 22 -6.02 -7.64 -7.33
N LYS A 23 -6.73 -6.52 -7.63
CA LYS A 23 -7.89 -6.08 -6.82
C LYS A 23 -8.95 -7.19 -6.70
N THR A 24 -9.32 -7.81 -7.81
CA THR A 24 -10.32 -8.88 -7.85
C THR A 24 -9.88 -10.09 -7.03
N ASN A 25 -8.63 -10.51 -7.13
CA ASN A 25 -8.08 -11.60 -6.32
C ASN A 25 -8.15 -11.28 -4.81
N ILE A 26 -7.86 -10.02 -4.43
CA ILE A 26 -7.98 -9.58 -3.02
C ILE A 26 -9.46 -9.63 -2.57
N GLN A 27 -10.40 -9.24 -3.43
CA GLN A 27 -11.83 -9.30 -3.11
C GLN A 27 -12.30 -10.75 -2.89
N PHE A 28 -11.84 -11.71 -3.68
CA PHE A 28 -12.15 -13.14 -3.44
C PHE A 28 -11.61 -13.64 -2.10
N ILE A 29 -10.38 -13.29 -1.74
CA ILE A 29 -9.81 -13.64 -0.42
C ILE A 29 -10.61 -12.98 0.71
N SER A 30 -11.22 -11.81 0.45
CA SER A 30 -11.99 -11.05 1.44
C SER A 30 -13.41 -11.57 1.65
N THR A 31 -13.93 -12.45 0.78
CA THR A 31 -15.33 -12.93 0.86
C THR A 31 -15.58 -13.71 2.14
N ASP A 32 -14.60 -14.47 2.63
CA ASP A 32 -14.69 -15.29 3.83
C ASP A 32 -14.21 -14.56 5.11
N ALA A 33 -13.59 -13.39 4.97
CA ALA A 33 -13.04 -12.60 6.07
C ALA A 33 -13.26 -11.11 5.81
N ASN A 34 -13.73 -10.38 6.81
CA ASN A 34 -13.91 -8.92 6.72
C ASN A 34 -12.54 -8.19 6.70
N ILE A 35 -11.83 -8.28 5.56
CA ILE A 35 -10.51 -7.69 5.37
C ILE A 35 -10.69 -6.22 5.06
N LYS A 36 -10.32 -5.35 6.00
CA LYS A 36 -10.33 -3.89 5.83
C LYS A 36 -8.95 -3.30 5.59
N THR A 37 -7.91 -3.90 6.16
CA THR A 37 -6.55 -3.35 6.11
C THR A 37 -5.60 -4.24 5.32
N LEU A 38 -4.88 -3.63 4.38
CA LEU A 38 -3.88 -4.27 3.53
C LEU A 38 -2.53 -3.57 3.70
N LEU A 39 -1.50 -4.30 4.10
CA LEU A 39 -0.14 -3.79 4.02
C LEU A 39 0.47 -4.18 2.67
N ILE A 40 0.96 -3.20 1.93
CA ILE A 40 1.77 -3.42 0.73
C ILE A 40 3.23 -3.17 1.12
N THR A 41 4.03 -4.21 1.06
CA THR A 41 5.46 -4.15 1.38
C THR A 41 6.29 -4.86 0.31
N SER A 42 7.60 -4.87 0.45
CA SER A 42 8.53 -5.51 -0.49
C SER A 42 9.71 -6.13 0.25
N SER A 43 10.48 -7.00 -0.43
CA SER A 43 11.67 -7.60 0.18
C SER A 43 12.78 -6.59 0.37
N ILE A 44 13.08 -5.82 -0.71
CA ILE A 44 14.16 -4.84 -0.79
C ILE A 44 13.65 -3.51 -1.37
N PRO A 45 14.42 -2.41 -1.30
CA PRO A 45 14.05 -1.14 -1.92
C PRO A 45 13.89 -1.25 -3.44
N GLY A 46 13.05 -0.39 -4.03
CA GLY A 46 12.93 -0.25 -5.49
C GLY A 46 12.04 -1.27 -6.19
N GLU A 47 11.37 -2.18 -5.50
CA GLU A 47 10.48 -3.20 -6.10
C GLU A 47 9.14 -2.65 -6.59
N GLY A 48 8.76 -1.43 -6.20
CA GLY A 48 7.57 -0.75 -6.71
C GLY A 48 6.36 -0.83 -5.78
N LYS A 49 6.54 -1.08 -4.48
CA LYS A 49 5.45 -1.14 -3.50
C LYS A 49 4.54 0.09 -3.54
N SER A 50 5.09 1.33 -3.52
CA SER A 50 4.28 2.56 -3.57
C SER A 50 3.53 2.75 -4.90
N PHE A 51 4.04 2.21 -6.01
CA PHE A 51 3.32 2.15 -7.27
C PHE A 51 2.13 1.20 -7.18
N ILE A 52 2.32 0.00 -6.62
CA ILE A 52 1.26 -0.99 -6.45
C ILE A 52 0.21 -0.47 -5.45
N SER A 53 0.61 0.04 -4.27
CA SER A 53 -0.31 0.54 -3.25
C SER A 53 -1.18 1.68 -3.77
N SER A 54 -0.59 2.65 -4.47
CA SER A 54 -1.30 3.81 -5.02
C SER A 54 -2.30 3.41 -6.11
N ASN A 55 -1.92 2.53 -7.03
CA ASN A 55 -2.81 2.10 -8.10
C ASN A 55 -3.91 1.15 -7.60
N LEU A 56 -3.63 0.29 -6.62
CA LEU A 56 -4.66 -0.52 -5.95
C LEU A 56 -5.66 0.36 -5.20
N ALA A 57 -5.21 1.41 -4.50
CA ALA A 57 -6.09 2.35 -3.82
C ALA A 57 -7.05 3.03 -4.81
N CYS A 58 -6.54 3.49 -5.97
CA CYS A 58 -7.38 4.02 -7.04
C CYS A 58 -8.37 2.97 -7.57
N ALA A 59 -7.93 1.72 -7.78
CA ALA A 59 -8.79 0.66 -8.32
C ALA A 59 -9.95 0.29 -7.37
N PHE A 60 -9.71 0.25 -6.06
CA PHE A 60 -10.77 0.05 -5.07
C PHE A 60 -11.73 1.23 -5.01
N ALA A 61 -11.21 2.47 -5.00
CA ALA A 61 -12.03 3.68 -4.98
C ALA A 61 -12.92 3.82 -6.23
N GLN A 62 -12.40 3.50 -7.41
CA GLN A 62 -13.19 3.45 -8.66
C GLN A 62 -14.29 2.39 -8.64
N ASN A 63 -14.16 1.38 -7.80
CA ASN A 63 -15.19 0.35 -7.58
C ASN A 63 -16.25 0.75 -6.53
N GLY A 64 -16.21 1.98 -6.03
CA GLY A 64 -17.19 2.55 -5.09
C GLY A 64 -16.82 2.41 -3.62
N GLU A 65 -15.70 1.78 -3.26
CA GLU A 65 -15.23 1.71 -1.88
C GLU A 65 -14.68 3.07 -1.42
N THR A 66 -14.95 3.46 -0.17
CA THR A 66 -14.26 4.59 0.47
C THR A 66 -12.90 4.14 0.96
N VAL A 67 -11.84 4.61 0.31
CA VAL A 67 -10.47 4.10 0.48
C VAL A 67 -9.57 5.13 1.15
N LEU A 68 -8.75 4.67 2.09
CA LEU A 68 -7.64 5.43 2.67
C LEU A 68 -6.31 4.78 2.31
N LEU A 69 -5.42 5.53 1.68
CA LEU A 69 -4.02 5.15 1.51
C LEU A 69 -3.18 5.87 2.56
N VAL A 70 -2.47 5.11 3.39
CA VAL A 70 -1.61 5.60 4.46
C VAL A 70 -0.15 5.38 4.10
N ASP A 71 0.64 6.44 4.10
CA ASP A 71 2.09 6.38 3.90
C ASP A 71 2.79 6.02 5.22
N CYS A 72 3.11 4.75 5.41
CA CYS A 72 3.81 4.22 6.57
C CYS A 72 5.34 4.25 6.44
N ASP A 73 5.87 4.70 5.31
CA ASP A 73 7.29 4.99 5.17
C ASP A 73 7.60 6.38 5.76
N LEU A 74 7.70 6.45 7.09
CA LEU A 74 7.97 7.70 7.81
C LEU A 74 9.38 8.24 7.55
N ARG A 75 10.23 7.50 6.84
CA ARG A 75 11.61 7.87 6.49
C ARG A 75 11.70 8.58 5.15
N ILE A 76 11.19 7.94 4.09
CA ILE A 76 11.36 8.38 2.69
C ILE A 76 10.02 8.42 1.94
N GLY A 77 8.89 8.26 2.64
CA GLY A 77 7.56 8.15 2.07
C GLY A 77 7.27 9.17 0.97
N ARG A 78 6.66 8.71 -0.12
CA ARG A 78 6.48 9.48 -1.35
C ARG A 78 5.04 9.55 -1.84
N VAL A 79 4.09 8.98 -1.11
CA VAL A 79 2.67 8.95 -1.51
C VAL A 79 2.15 10.36 -1.79
N HIS A 80 2.55 11.35 -0.97
CA HIS A 80 2.20 12.76 -1.19
C HIS A 80 2.64 13.29 -2.57
N LYS A 81 3.80 12.85 -3.08
CA LYS A 81 4.29 13.24 -4.42
C LYS A 81 3.50 12.57 -5.54
N ILE A 82 3.08 11.33 -5.35
CA ILE A 82 2.29 10.57 -6.32
C ILE A 82 0.92 11.25 -6.53
N PHE A 83 0.27 11.65 -5.44
CA PHE A 83 -1.07 12.27 -5.49
C PHE A 83 -1.05 13.79 -5.59
N GLY A 84 0.11 14.44 -5.45
CA GLY A 84 0.24 15.90 -5.50
C GLY A 84 -0.43 16.60 -4.32
N VAL A 85 -0.39 15.97 -3.13
CA VAL A 85 -0.94 16.51 -1.88
C VAL A 85 0.16 17.05 -0.98
N SER A 86 -0.19 17.89 0.03
CA SER A 86 0.78 18.40 1.01
C SER A 86 1.33 17.27 1.89
N ASN A 87 2.55 17.43 2.40
CA ASN A 87 3.18 16.54 3.39
C ASN A 87 3.50 17.25 4.72
N GLU A 88 2.96 18.43 4.94
CA GLU A 88 3.20 19.19 6.18
C GLU A 88 2.53 18.54 7.39
N LYS A 89 1.37 17.94 7.18
CA LYS A 89 0.61 17.19 8.17
C LYS A 89 0.34 15.79 7.66
N GLY A 90 0.61 14.79 8.48
CA GLY A 90 0.43 13.39 8.10
C GLY A 90 0.48 12.45 9.29
N LEU A 91 0.76 11.18 9.03
CA LEU A 91 0.76 10.11 10.03
C LEU A 91 1.71 10.41 11.21
N SER A 92 2.95 10.85 10.94
CA SER A 92 3.91 11.16 12.00
C SER A 92 3.40 12.27 12.92
N ASN A 93 2.85 13.35 12.35
CA ASN A 93 2.29 14.47 13.12
C ASN A 93 1.10 14.01 13.97
N LEU A 94 0.21 13.20 13.40
CA LEU A 94 -0.94 12.64 14.10
C LEU A 94 -0.51 11.75 15.27
N LEU A 95 0.53 10.91 15.09
CA LEU A 95 1.03 10.03 16.13
C LEU A 95 1.76 10.78 17.26
N VAL A 96 2.39 11.91 16.98
CA VAL A 96 3.07 12.75 18.00
C VAL A 96 2.11 13.72 18.71
N SER A 97 1.09 14.24 18.01
CA SER A 97 0.14 15.21 18.53
C SER A 97 -0.63 14.69 19.74
N LYS A 98 -0.98 15.56 20.68
CA LYS A 98 -1.96 15.26 21.76
C LYS A 98 -3.40 15.31 21.25
N ASP A 99 -3.65 15.92 20.10
CA ASP A 99 -4.97 16.04 19.48
C ASP A 99 -5.32 14.74 18.75
N ALA A 100 -6.51 14.21 19.02
CA ALA A 100 -6.99 12.95 18.42
C ALA A 100 -7.75 13.16 17.11
N ASN A 101 -7.84 14.39 16.58
CA ASN A 101 -8.62 14.67 15.37
C ASN A 101 -7.87 14.25 14.11
N CYS A 102 -8.19 13.05 13.60
CA CYS A 102 -7.60 12.50 12.39
C CYS A 102 -7.96 13.34 11.13
N GLY A 103 -9.12 13.98 11.11
CA GLY A 103 -9.65 14.68 9.93
C GLY A 103 -8.72 15.76 9.39
N ASN A 104 -8.00 16.47 10.26
CA ASN A 104 -7.08 17.54 9.88
C ASN A 104 -5.79 17.05 9.17
N HIS A 105 -5.56 15.74 9.13
CA HIS A 105 -4.36 15.12 8.54
C HIS A 105 -4.68 14.32 7.28
N LEU A 106 -5.96 14.00 7.05
CA LEU A 106 -6.44 13.31 5.85
C LEU A 106 -6.60 14.31 4.71
N GLN A 107 -6.19 13.92 3.52
CA GLN A 107 -6.34 14.73 2.32
C GLN A 107 -7.13 13.98 1.27
N GLN A 108 -8.19 14.59 0.77
CA GLN A 108 -8.94 14.07 -0.37
C GLN A 108 -8.08 14.22 -1.63
N THR A 109 -8.07 13.20 -2.47
CA THR A 109 -7.36 13.22 -3.75
C THR A 109 -8.29 13.71 -4.87
N LYS A 110 -7.75 13.78 -6.10
CA LYS A 110 -8.56 14.01 -7.32
C LYS A 110 -9.38 12.78 -7.73
N VAL A 111 -9.10 11.62 -7.16
CA VAL A 111 -9.84 10.38 -7.38
C VAL A 111 -11.01 10.35 -6.39
N ASN A 112 -12.22 10.19 -6.89
CA ASN A 112 -13.41 10.10 -6.03
C ASN A 112 -13.26 8.94 -5.03
N ASN A 113 -13.74 9.13 -3.81
CA ASN A 113 -13.71 8.15 -2.71
C ASN A 113 -12.30 7.74 -2.25
N LEU A 114 -11.22 8.43 -2.70
CA LEU A 114 -9.87 8.15 -2.28
C LEU A 114 -9.28 9.27 -1.45
N TYR A 115 -8.88 8.92 -0.24
CA TYR A 115 -8.19 9.78 0.71
C TYR A 115 -6.76 9.29 0.91
N VAL A 116 -5.88 10.22 1.26
CA VAL A 116 -4.48 9.93 1.57
C VAL A 116 -4.15 10.48 2.95
N LEU A 117 -3.48 9.69 3.76
CA LEU A 117 -2.77 10.13 4.95
C LEU A 117 -1.27 10.08 4.62
N PRO A 118 -0.64 11.21 4.25
CA PRO A 118 0.78 11.23 3.92
C PRO A 118 1.62 10.95 5.17
N ARG A 119 2.91 10.69 5.00
CA ARG A 119 3.81 10.40 6.13
C ARG A 119 3.90 11.53 7.16
N GLY A 120 3.81 12.79 6.71
CA GLY A 120 4.02 13.98 7.53
C GLY A 120 5.50 14.37 7.65
N THR A 121 5.85 15.05 8.73
CA THR A 121 7.23 15.48 9.02
C THR A 121 8.13 14.31 9.39
N VAL A 122 9.43 14.45 9.12
CA VAL A 122 10.43 13.43 9.51
C VAL A 122 10.51 13.35 11.03
N VAL A 123 10.57 12.13 11.55
CA VAL A 123 10.67 11.84 12.98
C VAL A 123 11.91 10.98 13.28
N PRO A 124 12.51 11.12 14.47
CA PRO A 124 13.72 10.36 14.82
C PRO A 124 13.46 8.85 14.99
N ASN A 125 12.28 8.48 15.55
CA ASN A 125 11.96 7.10 15.96
C ASN A 125 10.72 6.56 15.23
N PRO A 126 10.78 6.31 13.90
CA PRO A 126 9.64 5.83 13.13
C PRO A 126 9.03 4.53 13.66
N SER A 127 9.86 3.55 13.97
CA SER A 127 9.42 2.21 14.42
C SER A 127 8.66 2.27 15.75
N GLU A 128 9.10 3.10 16.69
CA GLU A 128 8.42 3.29 17.98
C GLU A 128 7.03 3.91 17.80
N LEU A 129 6.93 4.90 16.91
CA LEU A 129 5.64 5.52 16.59
C LEU A 129 4.67 4.53 15.95
N LEU A 130 5.13 3.73 14.99
CA LEU A 130 4.31 2.72 14.34
C LEU A 130 3.89 1.60 15.31
N ASN A 131 4.72 1.29 16.33
CA ASN A 131 4.41 0.29 17.36
C ASN A 131 3.61 0.84 18.55
N SER A 132 3.24 2.12 18.55
CA SER A 132 2.58 2.76 19.66
C SER A 132 1.12 2.32 19.81
N GLU A 133 0.61 2.37 21.05
CA GLU A 133 -0.82 2.19 21.32
C GLU A 133 -1.70 3.20 20.58
N LYS A 134 -1.13 4.37 20.27
CA LYS A 134 -1.83 5.40 19.48
C LYS A 134 -2.02 4.96 18.03
N MET A 135 -1.05 4.28 17.44
CA MET A 135 -1.19 3.70 16.09
C MET A 135 -2.27 2.63 16.07
N LYS A 136 -2.31 1.73 17.04
CA LYS A 136 -3.36 0.70 17.16
C LYS A 136 -4.75 1.32 17.26
N LYS A 137 -4.93 2.30 18.16
CA LYS A 137 -6.19 3.05 18.30
C LYS A 137 -6.58 3.79 17.02
N LEU A 138 -5.62 4.38 16.34
CA LEU A 138 -5.84 5.04 15.05
C LEU A 138 -6.39 4.06 14.01
N ILE A 139 -5.79 2.87 13.86
CA ILE A 139 -6.26 1.84 12.93
C ILE A 139 -7.71 1.47 13.23
N GLU A 140 -8.09 1.29 14.49
CA GLU A 140 -9.47 0.97 14.87
C GLU A 140 -10.44 2.10 14.51
N VAL A 141 -10.06 3.36 14.71
CA VAL A 141 -10.87 4.52 14.29
C VAL A 141 -11.02 4.56 12.76
N LEU A 142 -9.92 4.34 12.03
CA LEU A 142 -9.94 4.33 10.57
C LEU A 142 -10.80 3.18 10.00
N LYS A 143 -10.73 1.98 10.59
CA LYS A 143 -11.57 0.84 10.20
C LYS A 143 -13.09 1.11 10.29
N ARG A 144 -13.51 2.04 11.13
CA ARG A 144 -14.95 2.44 11.25
C ARG A 144 -15.39 3.41 10.16
N ASN A 145 -14.46 4.16 9.58
CA ASN A 145 -14.75 5.26 8.66
C ASN A 145 -14.44 4.94 7.19
N PHE A 146 -13.67 3.87 6.94
CA PHE A 146 -13.24 3.48 5.59
C PHE A 146 -13.61 2.02 5.31
N ASP A 147 -13.99 1.74 4.07
CA ASP A 147 -14.24 0.38 3.60
C ASP A 147 -12.93 -0.37 3.41
N ARG A 148 -11.89 0.36 2.95
CA ARG A 148 -10.56 -0.19 2.70
C ARG A 148 -9.48 0.77 3.17
N ILE A 149 -8.45 0.23 3.84
CA ILE A 149 -7.25 0.95 4.26
C ILE A 149 -6.05 0.23 3.67
N ILE A 150 -5.23 0.95 2.92
CA ILE A 150 -3.99 0.43 2.34
C ILE A 150 -2.82 1.13 3.01
N PHE A 151 -1.94 0.36 3.63
CA PHE A 151 -0.69 0.83 4.19
C PHE A 151 0.44 0.66 3.17
N ASP A 152 1.05 1.76 2.73
CA ASP A 152 2.29 1.73 1.94
C ASP A 152 3.48 1.61 2.88
N GLY A 153 4.02 0.39 3.00
CA GLY A 153 5.10 0.07 3.95
C GLY A 153 6.50 0.34 3.39
N VAL A 154 7.51 0.01 4.21
CA VAL A 154 8.93 -0.01 3.83
C VAL A 154 9.34 -1.43 3.41
N PRO A 155 10.53 -1.66 2.82
CA PRO A 155 11.05 -3.01 2.62
C PRO A 155 11.21 -3.77 3.94
N VAL A 156 10.86 -5.07 3.93
CA VAL A 156 10.93 -5.94 5.12
C VAL A 156 12.39 -6.21 5.54
N ASN A 157 13.26 -6.47 4.55
CA ASN A 157 14.66 -6.77 4.85
C ASN A 157 15.41 -5.49 5.24
N GLY A 158 15.76 -5.39 6.52
CA GLY A 158 16.59 -4.31 7.06
C GLY A 158 15.88 -3.31 7.97
N LEU A 159 14.54 -3.24 7.98
CA LEU A 159 13.78 -2.32 8.83
C LEU A 159 12.62 -3.04 9.53
N PRO A 160 12.39 -2.78 10.84
CA PRO A 160 11.30 -3.41 11.59
C PRO A 160 9.92 -2.80 11.26
N ASP A 161 9.87 -1.63 10.66
CA ASP A 161 8.65 -0.83 10.44
C ASP A 161 7.54 -1.63 9.76
N SER A 162 7.87 -2.35 8.67
CA SER A 162 6.87 -3.19 7.97
C SER A 162 6.52 -4.47 8.71
N LEU A 163 7.40 -5.01 9.54
CA LEU A 163 7.05 -6.15 10.41
C LEU A 163 6.05 -5.73 11.48
N ILE A 164 6.23 -4.54 12.06
CA ILE A 164 5.28 -3.95 13.01
C ILE A 164 3.93 -3.76 12.32
N MET A 165 3.91 -3.12 11.16
CA MET A 165 2.67 -2.89 10.42
C MET A 165 2.01 -4.19 9.95
N ALA A 166 2.80 -5.21 9.62
CA ALA A 166 2.30 -6.52 9.22
C ALA A 166 1.55 -7.25 10.34
N SER A 167 1.96 -7.07 11.60
CA SER A 167 1.24 -7.61 12.76
C SER A 167 -0.07 -6.89 13.07
N LEU A 168 -0.28 -5.69 12.52
CA LEU A 168 -1.47 -4.86 12.72
C LEU A 168 -2.45 -4.91 11.53
N ALA A 169 -1.99 -5.34 10.35
CA ALA A 169 -2.79 -5.41 9.15
C ALA A 169 -3.54 -6.76 9.05
N ASP A 170 -4.75 -6.74 8.48
CA ASP A 170 -5.53 -7.97 8.27
C ASP A 170 -4.83 -8.88 7.24
N LYS A 171 -4.22 -8.30 6.20
CA LYS A 171 -3.48 -9.04 5.17
C LYS A 171 -2.25 -8.26 4.69
N VAL A 172 -1.25 -9.01 4.22
CA VAL A 172 -0.02 -8.48 3.65
C VAL A 172 0.11 -8.92 2.19
N ILE A 173 0.46 -8.00 1.32
CA ILE A 173 0.87 -8.27 -0.06
C ILE A 173 2.36 -7.97 -0.16
N LEU A 174 3.13 -8.98 -0.55
CA LEU A 174 4.56 -8.86 -0.76
C LEU A 174 4.86 -8.56 -2.23
N VAL A 175 5.38 -7.38 -2.52
CA VAL A 175 5.77 -6.98 -3.87
C VAL A 175 7.21 -7.41 -4.11
N THR A 176 7.47 -8.03 -5.25
CA THR A 176 8.81 -8.38 -5.73
C THR A 176 9.00 -7.88 -7.15
N SER A 177 10.23 -7.78 -7.62
CA SER A 177 10.55 -7.26 -8.95
C SER A 177 11.23 -8.32 -9.80
N CYS A 178 10.63 -8.63 -10.96
CA CYS A 178 11.19 -9.57 -11.93
C CYS A 178 12.60 -9.16 -12.35
N ASN A 179 13.51 -10.13 -12.46
CA ASN A 179 14.92 -9.95 -12.85
C ASN A 179 15.74 -8.96 -11.96
N TYR A 180 15.23 -8.61 -10.78
CA TYR A 180 15.89 -7.70 -9.85
C TYR A 180 16.04 -8.33 -8.46
N THR A 181 14.97 -8.91 -7.95
CA THR A 181 14.94 -9.52 -6.62
C THR A 181 15.49 -10.94 -6.67
N LYS A 182 16.48 -11.24 -5.84
CA LYS A 182 16.97 -12.61 -5.65
C LYS A 182 15.95 -13.41 -4.86
N ILE A 183 15.84 -14.71 -5.17
CA ILE A 183 14.90 -15.60 -4.48
C ILE A 183 15.17 -15.68 -2.97
N ASP A 184 16.43 -15.60 -2.56
CA ASP A 184 16.83 -15.61 -1.16
C ASP A 184 16.30 -14.38 -0.40
N GLU A 185 16.31 -13.18 -1.03
CA GLU A 185 15.76 -11.96 -0.43
C GLU A 185 14.24 -12.07 -0.25
N LEU A 186 13.54 -12.63 -1.23
CA LEU A 186 12.11 -12.88 -1.14
C LEU A 186 11.78 -13.90 -0.04
N SER A 187 12.53 -15.00 0.01
CA SER A 187 12.36 -16.06 1.01
C SER A 187 12.63 -15.54 2.43
N LYS A 188 13.68 -14.71 2.60
CA LYS A 188 14.00 -14.06 3.87
C LYS A 188 12.86 -13.13 4.32
N ALA A 189 12.34 -12.30 3.42
CA ALA A 189 11.23 -11.40 3.73
C ALA A 189 9.95 -12.16 4.11
N LYS A 190 9.62 -13.22 3.36
CA LYS A 190 8.49 -14.10 3.67
C LYS A 190 8.62 -14.70 5.08
N LYS A 191 9.78 -15.29 5.39
CA LYS A 191 10.04 -15.89 6.71
C LYS A 191 9.94 -14.85 7.84
N ALA A 192 10.46 -13.64 7.64
CA ALA A 192 10.35 -12.57 8.63
C ALA A 192 8.88 -12.16 8.89
N LEU A 193 8.06 -12.05 7.84
CA LEU A 193 6.63 -11.79 7.96
C LEU A 193 5.89 -12.92 8.70
N GLU A 194 6.20 -14.18 8.39
CA GLU A 194 5.63 -15.35 9.06
C GLU A 194 6.00 -15.37 10.56
N THR A 195 7.21 -14.95 10.91
CA THR A 195 7.70 -14.91 12.30
C THR A 195 6.88 -13.95 13.17
N VAL A 196 6.35 -12.86 12.61
CA VAL A 196 5.48 -11.90 13.33
C VAL A 196 4.00 -12.26 13.23
N GLY A 197 3.66 -13.45 12.70
CA GLY A 197 2.28 -13.90 12.55
C GLY A 197 1.50 -13.19 11.45
N ALA A 198 2.18 -12.56 10.49
CA ALA A 198 1.53 -11.82 9.42
C ALA A 198 0.76 -12.75 8.47
N SER A 199 -0.46 -12.39 8.12
CA SER A 199 -1.29 -13.12 7.16
C SER A 199 -0.97 -12.67 5.73
N ILE A 200 -0.08 -13.40 5.04
CA ILE A 200 0.32 -13.09 3.66
C ILE A 200 -0.79 -13.52 2.71
N ALA A 201 -1.42 -12.55 2.02
CA ALA A 201 -2.45 -12.80 1.01
C ALA A 201 -1.88 -13.30 -0.32
N GLY A 202 -0.67 -12.86 -0.64
CA GLY A 202 0.00 -13.25 -1.88
C GLY A 202 1.23 -12.42 -2.21
N VAL A 203 1.81 -12.74 -3.36
CA VAL A 203 2.98 -12.06 -3.91
C VAL A 203 2.60 -11.40 -5.24
N VAL A 204 2.98 -10.14 -5.41
CA VAL A 204 2.85 -9.41 -6.68
C VAL A 204 4.22 -9.30 -7.34
N VAL A 205 4.38 -9.92 -8.51
CA VAL A 205 5.60 -9.82 -9.30
C VAL A 205 5.50 -8.60 -10.22
N ASN A 206 6.22 -7.55 -9.88
CA ASN A 206 6.25 -6.29 -10.61
C ASN A 206 7.38 -6.27 -11.66
N LYS A 207 7.34 -5.31 -12.59
CA LYS A 207 8.34 -5.09 -13.64
C LYS A 207 8.57 -6.33 -14.53
N THR A 208 7.56 -7.14 -14.73
CA THR A 208 7.62 -8.25 -15.67
C THR A 208 7.86 -7.75 -17.09
N PRO A 209 8.72 -8.41 -17.90
CA PRO A 209 8.87 -8.07 -19.30
C PRO A 209 7.52 -8.13 -20.01
N LYS A 210 7.29 -7.21 -20.95
CA LYS A 210 6.09 -7.30 -21.80
C LYS A 210 6.05 -8.67 -22.48
N PRO A 211 4.90 -9.37 -22.47
CA PRO A 211 4.77 -10.60 -23.22
C PRO A 211 5.10 -10.30 -24.70
N LYS A 212 5.95 -11.13 -25.31
CA LYS A 212 6.15 -11.07 -26.75
C LYS A 212 4.76 -11.21 -27.37
N LYS A 213 4.41 -10.33 -28.33
CA LYS A 213 3.10 -10.36 -29.03
C LYS A 213 2.84 -11.79 -29.53
N ASN A 214 2.07 -12.55 -28.80
CA ASN A 214 1.51 -13.80 -29.29
C ASN A 214 0.26 -13.47 -30.13
N LYS A 215 0.02 -14.19 -31.19
CA LYS A 215 -1.11 -14.03 -32.12
C LYS A 215 -2.51 -14.08 -31.49
N TYR A 216 -2.63 -14.33 -30.20
CA TYR A 216 -3.89 -14.38 -29.42
C TYR A 216 -4.37 -13.04 -28.86
N ASN A 217 -3.59 -11.95 -28.99
CA ASN A 217 -3.98 -10.63 -28.45
C ASN A 217 -4.97 -9.83 -29.32
N ASN A 218 -5.46 -10.41 -30.44
CA ASN A 218 -6.41 -9.72 -31.34
C ASN A 218 -7.88 -9.81 -30.91
N TYR A 219 -8.17 -10.29 -29.70
CA TYR A 219 -9.56 -10.37 -29.21
C TYR A 219 -10.00 -9.14 -28.40
N TYR A 220 -9.15 -8.13 -28.21
CA TYR A 220 -9.42 -6.95 -27.39
C TYR A 220 -9.04 -5.60 -28.06
N GLU A 221 -8.91 -5.56 -29.38
CA GLU A 221 -8.89 -4.30 -30.16
C GLU A 221 -10.25 -4.03 -30.79
#